data_8a9bae081af49ad19cac435371fe76b8
#
_entry.id   8a9bae081af49ad19cac435371fe76b8
#
_cell.length_a   1.000
_cell.length_b   1.000
_cell.length_c   1.000
_cell.angle_alpha   90.00
_cell.angle_beta   90.00
_cell.angle_gamma   90.00
#
_symmetry.space_group_name_H-M   'P 1'
#
loop_
_entity.id
_entity.type
_entity.pdbx_description
1 polymer ?
#
loop_
_entity_poly.entity_id
_entity_poly.type
_entity_poly.pdbx_seq_one_letter_code
_entity_poly.pdbx_strand_id
1 'polypeptide(L)'
;MLKRSLLAAGLALAGLTALPALAQDHWPSKPIKLVSPFPAGGTSDVMARLLAPALSKELRQTVIVENIGGAGGTIGTSKALQAAADGHTLIQTGVGQNAVAHGLDPKLAYDSMRDFIHIAQVHSGPNVLVVHPDQPFKTYQQLISFIRANPGKMNYGYTHAASGHMAMELLKQVGGEKGQPLFIVGIPYRGGGPMMQDLLGGQIPMMFINQDVAHQHVKAGKLRALAVTSRTRNPLYPDTPTIEELGVKGYEALSWSGLSVARNTPKPIVDKLEAAMKKIMASPEVKLKLESTGFVVPAQGIDAYTRFVKSELELWTRVIRTAGITAQ
;
A
#
# COMPACT_ATOMS: atom_id res chain seq x y z
N MET A 1 -43.39 36.53 -61.23
CA MET A 1 -43.41 35.51 -60.13
C MET A 1 -42.06 34.83 -59.86
N LEU A 2 -40.97 35.18 -60.55
CA LEU A 2 -39.64 34.54 -60.41
C LEU A 2 -38.71 35.14 -59.33
N LYS A 3 -39.01 36.33 -58.78
CA LYS A 3 -38.14 37.00 -57.80
C LYS A 3 -38.39 36.66 -56.33
N ARG A 4 -39.47 35.95 -56.02
CA ARG A 4 -39.81 35.53 -54.61
C ARG A 4 -39.28 34.15 -54.27
N SER A 5 -38.94 33.34 -55.25
CA SER A 5 -38.46 31.95 -55.02
C SER A 5 -36.95 31.88 -54.74
N LEU A 6 -36.17 32.89 -55.06
CA LEU A 6 -34.73 32.92 -54.80
C LEU A 6 -34.33 33.40 -53.40
N LEU A 7 -35.22 34.10 -52.69
CA LEU A 7 -34.94 34.48 -51.27
C LEU A 7 -35.27 33.40 -50.28
N ALA A 8 -36.13 32.44 -50.60
CA ALA A 8 -36.48 31.35 -49.73
C ALA A 8 -35.42 30.22 -49.72
N ALA A 9 -34.65 30.07 -50.79
CA ALA A 9 -33.56 29.08 -50.89
C ALA A 9 -32.27 29.49 -50.18
N GLY A 10 -32.06 30.78 -49.96
CA GLY A 10 -30.87 31.31 -49.26
C GLY A 10 -30.92 31.20 -47.74
N LEU A 11 -32.11 31.12 -47.11
CA LEU A 11 -32.27 30.99 -45.66
C LEU A 11 -32.22 29.53 -45.17
N ALA A 12 -32.41 28.57 -46.06
CA ALA A 12 -32.38 27.13 -45.68
C ALA A 12 -30.96 26.56 -45.60
N LEU A 13 -29.94 27.22 -46.16
CA LEU A 13 -28.55 26.74 -46.16
C LEU A 13 -27.69 27.30 -45.03
N ALA A 14 -28.19 28.30 -44.26
CA ALA A 14 -27.45 28.89 -43.13
C ALA A 14 -27.66 28.19 -41.77
N GLY A 15 -28.49 27.14 -41.76
CA GLY A 15 -28.88 26.43 -40.51
C GLY A 15 -28.10 25.16 -40.19
N LEU A 16 -27.11 24.73 -40.98
CA LEU A 16 -26.53 23.39 -40.86
C LEU A 16 -25.05 23.31 -40.41
N THR A 17 -24.50 24.32 -39.76
CA THR A 17 -23.10 24.22 -39.24
C THR A 17 -22.96 24.60 -37.77
N ALA A 18 -23.97 24.39 -36.96
CA ALA A 18 -23.75 24.25 -35.54
C ALA A 18 -23.32 22.78 -35.26
N LEU A 19 -22.07 22.43 -35.63
CA LEU A 19 -21.40 21.29 -35.02
C LEU A 19 -21.46 21.53 -33.50
N PRO A 20 -22.03 20.59 -32.71
CA PRO A 20 -21.87 20.67 -31.27
C PRO A 20 -20.37 20.73 -31.03
N ALA A 21 -19.86 21.86 -30.53
CA ALA A 21 -18.58 21.86 -29.87
C ALA A 21 -18.65 20.74 -28.84
N LEU A 22 -18.02 19.61 -29.13
CA LEU A 22 -17.76 18.58 -28.13
C LEU A 22 -17.07 19.34 -27.01
N ALA A 23 -17.83 19.69 -25.98
CA ALA A 23 -17.27 20.15 -24.73
C ALA A 23 -16.27 19.06 -24.38
N GLN A 24 -14.99 19.32 -24.59
CA GLN A 24 -13.94 18.47 -24.04
C GLN A 24 -14.24 18.48 -22.56
N ASP A 25 -14.81 17.39 -22.06
CA ASP A 25 -15.03 17.20 -20.64
C ASP A 25 -13.67 17.42 -19.98
N HIS A 26 -13.51 18.61 -19.37
CA HIS A 26 -12.29 18.98 -18.69
C HIS A 26 -12.18 18.10 -17.44
N TRP A 27 -11.56 16.94 -17.60
CA TRP A 27 -11.22 16.14 -16.42
C TRP A 27 -10.10 16.85 -15.62
N PRO A 28 -10.22 16.94 -14.29
CA PRO A 28 -11.33 16.50 -13.44
C PRO A 28 -12.47 17.55 -13.39
N SER A 29 -13.72 17.09 -13.54
CA SER A 29 -14.93 17.94 -13.54
C SER A 29 -15.65 17.99 -12.19
N LYS A 30 -15.31 17.07 -11.26
CA LYS A 30 -15.89 16.92 -9.91
C LYS A 30 -14.81 16.48 -8.92
N PRO A 31 -15.05 16.53 -7.60
CA PRO A 31 -14.11 16.03 -6.60
C PRO A 31 -13.65 14.60 -6.89
N ILE A 32 -12.37 14.35 -6.65
CA ILE A 32 -11.72 13.06 -6.85
C ILE A 32 -11.69 12.33 -5.51
N LYS A 33 -12.04 11.06 -5.48
CA LYS A 33 -11.88 10.18 -4.32
C LYS A 33 -10.54 9.45 -4.38
N LEU A 34 -9.79 9.46 -3.30
CA LEU A 34 -8.63 8.60 -3.09
C LEU A 34 -9.02 7.54 -2.06
N VAL A 35 -9.30 6.33 -2.53
CA VAL A 35 -9.67 5.21 -1.67
C VAL A 35 -8.42 4.62 -1.04
N SER A 36 -8.33 4.72 0.29
CA SER A 36 -7.35 4.04 1.12
C SER A 36 -7.98 2.75 1.67
N PRO A 37 -7.44 1.56 1.34
CA PRO A 37 -8.11 0.28 1.63
C PRO A 37 -7.88 -0.23 3.06
N PHE A 38 -7.48 0.65 3.98
CA PHE A 38 -7.25 0.34 5.39
C PHE A 38 -7.91 1.41 6.30
N PRO A 39 -8.17 1.06 7.58
CA PRO A 39 -8.65 2.03 8.57
C PRO A 39 -7.70 3.22 8.73
N ALA A 40 -8.25 4.35 9.19
CA ALA A 40 -7.47 5.53 9.52
C ALA A 40 -6.41 5.26 10.60
N GLY A 41 -5.31 6.02 10.58
CA GLY A 41 -4.22 5.98 11.57
C GLY A 41 -3.09 5.01 11.26
N GLY A 42 -3.16 4.21 10.19
CA GLY A 42 -2.04 3.40 9.69
C GLY A 42 -1.28 4.09 8.57
N THR A 43 -0.15 3.50 8.15
CA THR A 43 0.72 4.01 7.06
C THR A 43 -0.07 4.32 5.78
N SER A 44 -1.04 3.49 5.43
CA SER A 44 -1.88 3.70 4.24
C SER A 44 -2.64 5.04 4.32
N ASP A 45 -3.25 5.34 5.46
CA ASP A 45 -3.97 6.61 5.70
C ASP A 45 -3.00 7.80 5.70
N VAL A 46 -1.84 7.67 6.35
CA VAL A 46 -0.79 8.71 6.37
C VAL A 46 -0.34 9.05 4.94
N MET A 47 -0.09 8.04 4.12
CA MET A 47 0.32 8.24 2.72
C MET A 47 -0.80 8.82 1.85
N ALA A 48 -2.03 8.39 2.03
CA ALA A 48 -3.17 8.97 1.32
C ALA A 48 -3.35 10.46 1.66
N ARG A 49 -3.21 10.84 2.94
CA ARG A 49 -3.29 12.24 3.42
C ARG A 49 -2.07 13.07 3.03
N LEU A 50 -0.93 12.46 2.78
CA LEU A 50 0.23 13.14 2.19
C LEU A 50 -0.04 13.47 0.72
N LEU A 51 -0.60 12.53 -0.04
CA LEU A 51 -0.84 12.68 -1.48
C LEU A 51 -2.02 13.57 -1.80
N ALA A 52 -3.12 13.51 -1.04
CA ALA A 52 -4.36 14.18 -1.39
C ALA A 52 -4.21 15.71 -1.57
N PRO A 53 -3.53 16.47 -0.70
CA PRO A 53 -3.28 17.90 -0.92
C PRO A 53 -2.41 18.17 -2.14
N ALA A 54 -1.36 17.36 -2.36
CA ALA A 54 -0.46 17.52 -3.49
C ALA A 54 -1.19 17.24 -4.83
N LEU A 55 -2.00 16.20 -4.89
CA LEU A 55 -2.87 15.89 -6.02
C LEU A 55 -3.91 16.99 -6.23
N SER A 56 -4.53 17.50 -5.15
CA SER A 56 -5.51 18.59 -5.25
C SER A 56 -4.90 19.85 -5.88
N LYS A 57 -3.69 20.20 -5.47
CA LYS A 57 -2.94 21.34 -6.02
C LYS A 57 -2.61 21.13 -7.50
N GLU A 58 -2.06 19.96 -7.84
CA GLU A 58 -1.60 19.68 -9.20
C GLU A 58 -2.75 19.51 -10.19
N LEU A 59 -3.83 18.83 -9.78
CA LEU A 59 -5.00 18.60 -10.61
C LEU A 59 -6.02 19.74 -10.59
N ARG A 60 -5.85 20.74 -9.72
CA ARG A 60 -6.76 21.88 -9.51
C ARG A 60 -8.19 21.43 -9.18
N GLN A 61 -8.32 20.34 -8.44
CA GLN A 61 -9.59 19.77 -8.01
C GLN A 61 -9.45 19.11 -6.63
N THR A 62 -10.47 19.21 -5.81
CA THR A 62 -10.46 18.61 -4.46
C THR A 62 -10.25 17.09 -4.54
N VAL A 63 -9.28 16.57 -3.80
CA VAL A 63 -9.06 15.14 -3.59
C VAL A 63 -9.42 14.77 -2.16
N ILE A 64 -10.37 13.85 -2.00
CA ILE A 64 -10.93 13.43 -0.71
C ILE A 64 -10.46 12.01 -0.42
N VAL A 65 -9.84 11.81 0.75
CA VAL A 65 -9.43 10.47 1.22
C VAL A 65 -10.65 9.75 1.80
N GLU A 66 -10.94 8.56 1.30
CA GLU A 66 -11.98 7.67 1.80
C GLU A 66 -11.35 6.36 2.32
N ASN A 67 -11.41 6.13 3.64
CA ASN A 67 -10.89 4.91 4.25
C ASN A 67 -11.94 3.79 4.20
N ILE A 68 -11.67 2.71 3.45
CA ILE A 68 -12.54 1.55 3.32
C ILE A 68 -11.75 0.31 3.67
N GLY A 69 -11.67 -0.02 4.95
CA GLY A 69 -10.90 -1.17 5.44
C GLY A 69 -11.67 -2.49 5.33
N GLY A 70 -10.94 -3.59 5.52
CA GLY A 70 -11.47 -4.96 5.64
C GLY A 70 -10.74 -5.97 4.77
N ALA A 71 -10.63 -7.21 5.27
CA ALA A 71 -10.02 -8.36 4.60
C ALA A 71 -8.65 -8.04 3.94
N GLY A 72 -7.72 -7.45 4.70
CA GLY A 72 -6.38 -7.10 4.16
C GLY A 72 -6.39 -6.05 3.05
N GLY A 73 -7.45 -5.24 2.95
CA GLY A 73 -7.62 -4.18 1.94
C GLY A 73 -8.43 -4.61 0.71
N THR A 74 -8.81 -5.87 0.59
CA THR A 74 -9.52 -6.38 -0.60
C THR A 74 -10.94 -5.82 -0.73
N ILE A 75 -11.63 -5.55 0.39
CA ILE A 75 -12.98 -4.96 0.39
C ILE A 75 -12.95 -3.54 -0.20
N GLY A 76 -12.08 -2.68 0.31
CA GLY A 76 -11.95 -1.30 -0.19
C GLY A 76 -11.52 -1.24 -1.64
N THR A 77 -10.59 -2.11 -2.03
CA THR A 77 -10.09 -2.23 -3.40
C THR A 77 -11.20 -2.67 -4.36
N SER A 78 -11.95 -3.73 -4.02
CA SER A 78 -13.07 -4.21 -4.83
C SER A 78 -14.14 -3.13 -5.00
N LYS A 79 -14.48 -2.41 -3.92
CA LYS A 79 -15.45 -1.32 -3.97
C LYS A 79 -14.97 -0.17 -4.87
N ALA A 80 -13.69 0.18 -4.81
CA ALA A 80 -13.13 1.21 -5.67
C ALA A 80 -13.14 0.83 -7.15
N LEU A 81 -12.89 -0.45 -7.48
CA LEU A 81 -12.96 -0.95 -8.85
C LEU A 81 -14.38 -1.02 -9.43
N GLN A 82 -15.42 -1.07 -8.58
CA GLN A 82 -16.82 -1.02 -9.01
C GLN A 82 -17.28 0.40 -9.37
N ALA A 83 -16.50 1.43 -9.02
CA ALA A 83 -16.79 2.80 -9.42
C ALA A 83 -16.57 2.99 -10.93
N ALA A 84 -17.17 4.06 -11.49
CA ALA A 84 -16.95 4.42 -12.88
C ALA A 84 -15.45 4.64 -13.16
N ALA A 85 -14.96 4.09 -14.27
CA ALA A 85 -13.57 4.25 -14.70
C ALA A 85 -13.35 5.62 -15.39
N ASP A 86 -13.89 6.69 -14.80
CA ASP A 86 -13.84 8.09 -15.30
C ASP A 86 -12.69 8.90 -14.69
N GLY A 87 -11.81 8.24 -13.93
CA GLY A 87 -10.65 8.86 -13.28
C GLY A 87 -10.96 9.65 -12.00
N HIS A 88 -12.22 9.71 -11.54
CA HIS A 88 -12.58 10.38 -10.28
C HIS A 88 -12.52 9.46 -9.06
N THR A 89 -12.14 8.19 -9.26
CA THR A 89 -11.81 7.25 -8.17
C THR A 89 -10.38 6.78 -8.36
N LEU A 90 -9.50 7.26 -7.50
CA LEU A 90 -8.10 6.81 -7.39
C LEU A 90 -8.03 5.71 -6.34
N ILE A 91 -7.19 4.72 -6.57
CA ILE A 91 -7.05 3.54 -5.72
C ILE A 91 -5.65 3.50 -5.15
N GLN A 92 -5.54 3.56 -3.84
CA GLN A 92 -4.26 3.27 -3.20
C GLN A 92 -4.02 1.77 -3.24
N THR A 93 -2.99 1.37 -3.95
CA THR A 93 -2.53 -0.01 -4.06
C THR A 93 -1.41 -0.30 -3.05
N GLY A 94 -1.21 -1.56 -2.70
CA GLY A 94 -0.20 -1.95 -1.73
C GLY A 94 0.00 -3.46 -1.65
N VAL A 95 0.95 -3.90 -0.81
CA VAL A 95 1.38 -5.29 -0.72
C VAL A 95 0.22 -6.25 -0.44
N GLY A 96 -0.66 -5.90 0.49
CA GLY A 96 -1.75 -6.79 0.93
C GLY A 96 -2.72 -7.13 -0.19
N GLN A 97 -3.40 -6.12 -0.68
CA GLN A 97 -4.49 -6.28 -1.66
C GLN A 97 -3.99 -6.55 -3.09
N ASN A 98 -2.76 -6.13 -3.45
CA ASN A 98 -2.28 -6.26 -4.83
C ASN A 98 -1.25 -7.38 -5.06
N ALA A 99 -0.68 -7.95 -4.00
CA ALA A 99 0.27 -9.03 -4.14
C ALA A 99 -0.12 -10.25 -3.28
N VAL A 100 -0.34 -10.07 -1.98
CA VAL A 100 -0.58 -11.14 -1.02
C VAL A 100 -1.95 -11.79 -1.19
N ALA A 101 -3.00 -10.99 -1.39
CA ALA A 101 -4.39 -11.48 -1.48
C ALA A 101 -4.58 -12.54 -2.57
N HIS A 102 -3.86 -12.43 -3.70
CA HIS A 102 -3.92 -13.40 -4.80
C HIS A 102 -3.42 -14.80 -4.42
N GLY A 103 -2.47 -14.88 -3.51
CA GLY A 103 -1.98 -16.16 -3.00
C GLY A 103 -2.87 -16.75 -1.92
N LEU A 104 -3.58 -15.90 -1.16
CA LEU A 104 -4.42 -16.30 -0.03
C LEU A 104 -5.86 -16.65 -0.45
N ASP A 105 -6.43 -15.91 -1.39
CA ASP A 105 -7.83 -16.04 -1.81
C ASP A 105 -7.96 -16.41 -3.29
N PRO A 106 -8.19 -17.69 -3.62
CA PRO A 106 -8.40 -18.12 -5.00
C PRO A 106 -9.70 -17.58 -5.62
N LYS A 107 -10.61 -16.99 -4.81
CA LYS A 107 -11.87 -16.39 -5.25
C LYS A 107 -11.82 -14.86 -5.24
N LEU A 108 -10.62 -14.27 -5.19
CA LEU A 108 -10.47 -12.82 -5.20
C LEU A 108 -11.19 -12.19 -6.38
N ALA A 109 -12.03 -11.19 -6.10
CA ALA A 109 -12.95 -10.60 -7.10
C ALA A 109 -12.24 -9.73 -8.17
N TYR A 110 -10.92 -9.54 -8.08
CA TYR A 110 -10.13 -8.77 -9.04
C TYR A 110 -8.74 -9.39 -9.26
N ASP A 111 -8.10 -8.96 -10.32
CA ASP A 111 -6.73 -9.31 -10.67
C ASP A 111 -5.87 -8.05 -10.77
N SER A 112 -4.76 -8.00 -10.03
CA SER A 112 -3.89 -6.82 -9.95
C SER A 112 -3.23 -6.44 -11.27
N MET A 113 -3.01 -7.39 -12.17
CA MET A 113 -2.39 -7.12 -13.47
C MET A 113 -3.41 -6.80 -14.56
N ARG A 114 -4.64 -7.33 -14.44
CA ARG A 114 -5.69 -7.16 -15.43
C ARG A 114 -6.56 -5.93 -15.19
N ASP A 115 -6.92 -5.67 -13.93
CA ASP A 115 -8.02 -4.74 -13.60
C ASP A 115 -7.54 -3.34 -13.23
N PHE A 116 -6.21 -3.10 -13.18
CA PHE A 116 -5.60 -1.83 -12.80
C PHE A 116 -4.70 -1.25 -13.89
N ILE A 117 -4.54 0.08 -13.84
CA ILE A 117 -3.39 0.79 -14.38
C ILE A 117 -2.61 1.32 -13.17
N HIS A 118 -1.40 0.82 -12.96
CA HIS A 118 -0.51 1.21 -11.86
C HIS A 118 0.24 2.50 -12.23
N ILE A 119 -0.20 3.64 -11.69
CA ILE A 119 0.29 4.97 -12.10
C ILE A 119 1.70 5.25 -11.57
N ALA A 120 1.87 5.12 -10.25
CA ALA A 120 3.16 5.40 -9.60
C ALA A 120 3.27 4.71 -8.25
N GLN A 121 4.45 4.22 -7.91
CA GLN A 121 4.78 3.81 -6.55
C GLN A 121 5.01 5.06 -5.69
N VAL A 122 4.48 5.07 -4.46
CA VAL A 122 4.58 6.20 -3.54
C VAL A 122 5.71 6.00 -2.56
N HIS A 123 5.78 4.84 -1.94
CA HIS A 123 6.82 4.52 -0.97
C HIS A 123 7.17 3.04 -0.96
N SER A 124 8.36 2.76 -0.43
CA SER A 124 8.78 1.43 0.01
C SER A 124 9.61 1.56 1.29
N GLY A 125 9.49 0.62 2.21
CA GLY A 125 10.27 0.61 3.44
C GLY A 125 10.02 -0.63 4.29
N PRO A 126 10.86 -0.86 5.34
CA PRO A 126 10.75 -2.06 6.16
C PRO A 126 9.57 -2.05 7.12
N ASN A 127 9.25 -3.25 7.58
CA ASN A 127 8.63 -3.43 8.88
C ASN A 127 9.71 -3.51 9.97
N VAL A 128 9.34 -3.20 11.19
CA VAL A 128 10.19 -3.33 12.38
C VAL A 128 9.59 -4.37 13.29
N LEU A 129 10.40 -5.32 13.72
CA LEU A 129 10.04 -6.25 14.80
C LEU A 129 10.15 -5.50 16.13
N VAL A 130 9.02 -5.20 16.73
CA VAL A 130 8.95 -4.53 18.03
C VAL A 130 8.38 -5.44 19.10
N VAL A 131 8.90 -5.27 20.32
CA VAL A 131 8.43 -5.98 21.52
C VAL A 131 8.05 -4.96 22.60
N HIS A 132 7.12 -5.34 23.50
CA HIS A 132 6.85 -4.59 24.71
C HIS A 132 8.11 -4.56 25.61
N PRO A 133 8.46 -3.45 26.27
CA PRO A 133 9.68 -3.34 27.08
C PRO A 133 9.79 -4.33 28.21
N ASP A 134 8.65 -4.77 28.78
CA ASP A 134 8.58 -5.74 29.87
C ASP A 134 8.93 -7.16 29.43
N GLN A 135 9.02 -7.40 28.12
CA GLN A 135 9.52 -8.68 27.63
C GLN A 135 11.00 -8.87 27.99
N PRO A 136 11.39 -10.08 28.42
CA PRO A 136 12.76 -10.34 28.88
C PRO A 136 13.80 -10.26 27.75
N PHE A 137 13.36 -10.21 26.50
CA PHE A 137 14.21 -10.21 25.32
C PHE A 137 14.72 -8.79 25.03
N LYS A 138 16.03 -8.61 25.01
CA LYS A 138 16.70 -7.37 24.63
C LYS A 138 17.24 -7.41 23.20
N THR A 139 17.37 -8.60 22.63
CA THR A 139 17.89 -8.83 21.27
C THR A 139 17.01 -9.81 20.49
N TYR A 140 17.13 -9.77 19.18
CA TYR A 140 16.50 -10.73 18.27
C TYR A 140 16.91 -12.18 18.61
N GLN A 141 18.19 -12.43 18.88
CA GLN A 141 18.69 -13.76 19.20
C GLN A 141 18.04 -14.32 20.47
N GLN A 142 17.88 -13.49 21.52
CA GLN A 142 17.20 -13.90 22.75
C GLN A 142 15.74 -14.28 22.49
N LEU A 143 15.03 -13.48 21.68
CA LEU A 143 13.65 -13.76 21.29
C LEU A 143 13.55 -15.08 20.51
N ILE A 144 14.37 -15.27 19.49
CA ILE A 144 14.34 -16.49 18.65
C ILE A 144 14.72 -17.72 19.47
N SER A 145 15.72 -17.63 20.34
CA SER A 145 16.11 -18.73 21.25
C SER A 145 14.97 -19.12 22.20
N PHE A 146 14.25 -18.12 22.73
CA PHE A 146 13.08 -18.38 23.56
C PHE A 146 11.96 -19.08 22.79
N ILE A 147 11.63 -18.59 21.57
CA ILE A 147 10.59 -19.18 20.73
C ILE A 147 10.92 -20.64 20.39
N ARG A 148 12.17 -20.93 20.05
CA ARG A 148 12.64 -22.30 19.75
C ARG A 148 12.56 -23.24 20.97
N ALA A 149 12.91 -22.73 22.15
CA ALA A 149 12.83 -23.50 23.40
C ALA A 149 11.39 -23.69 23.91
N ASN A 150 10.47 -22.84 23.49
CA ASN A 150 9.08 -22.79 23.95
C ASN A 150 8.08 -22.69 22.81
N PRO A 151 7.95 -23.70 21.93
CA PRO A 151 7.04 -23.67 20.80
C PRO A 151 5.59 -23.36 21.20
N GLY A 152 4.96 -22.37 20.53
CA GLY A 152 3.57 -22.00 20.78
C GLY A 152 3.32 -21.18 22.07
N LYS A 153 4.35 -20.88 22.88
CA LYS A 153 4.20 -20.03 24.08
C LYS A 153 4.25 -18.53 23.78
N MET A 154 4.77 -18.16 22.62
CA MET A 154 4.74 -16.76 22.14
C MET A 154 3.56 -16.54 21.20
N ASN A 155 2.99 -15.34 21.31
CA ASN A 155 2.03 -14.85 20.33
C ASN A 155 2.51 -13.53 19.71
N TYR A 156 1.87 -13.11 18.64
CA TYR A 156 2.13 -11.84 17.97
C TYR A 156 0.84 -11.26 17.39
N GLY A 157 0.73 -9.94 17.38
CA GLY A 157 -0.36 -9.27 16.69
C GLY A 157 -0.11 -9.18 15.18
N TYR A 158 -1.17 -9.33 14.37
CA TYR A 158 -1.09 -9.12 12.94
C TYR A 158 -2.39 -8.56 12.34
N THR A 159 -2.27 -7.81 11.26
CA THR A 159 -3.38 -7.48 10.38
C THR A 159 -3.32 -8.42 9.18
N HIS A 160 -4.40 -9.16 8.93
CA HIS A 160 -4.44 -10.16 7.86
C HIS A 160 -3.95 -9.58 6.52
N ALA A 161 -3.14 -10.35 5.79
CA ALA A 161 -2.52 -10.00 4.51
C ALA A 161 -1.64 -8.73 4.50
N ALA A 162 -1.48 -8.00 5.62
CA ALA A 162 -0.59 -6.84 5.66
C ALA A 162 0.90 -7.25 5.62
N SER A 163 1.78 -6.29 5.30
CA SER A 163 3.23 -6.53 5.20
C SER A 163 3.84 -7.13 6.46
N GLY A 164 3.43 -6.66 7.65
CA GLY A 164 3.89 -7.20 8.93
C GLY A 164 3.45 -8.65 9.19
N HIS A 165 2.25 -9.04 8.75
CA HIS A 165 1.81 -10.44 8.78
C HIS A 165 2.74 -11.31 7.93
N MET A 166 2.96 -10.90 6.68
CA MET A 166 3.81 -11.64 5.75
C MET A 166 5.28 -11.69 6.19
N ALA A 167 5.77 -10.62 6.82
CA ALA A 167 7.09 -10.60 7.43
C ALA A 167 7.21 -11.68 8.53
N MET A 168 6.20 -11.82 9.38
CA MET A 168 6.21 -12.86 10.41
C MET A 168 6.10 -14.25 9.81
N GLU A 169 5.22 -14.46 8.85
CA GLU A 169 5.05 -15.77 8.23
C GLU A 169 6.33 -16.21 7.47
N LEU A 170 7.00 -15.27 6.78
CA LEU A 170 8.31 -15.54 6.21
C LEU A 170 9.34 -15.89 7.29
N LEU A 171 9.39 -15.13 8.39
CA LEU A 171 10.29 -15.40 9.50
C LEU A 171 10.04 -16.77 10.12
N LYS A 172 8.79 -17.17 10.29
CA LYS A 172 8.43 -18.50 10.81
C LYS A 172 9.02 -19.61 9.96
N GLN A 173 8.99 -19.47 8.62
CA GLN A 173 9.54 -20.46 7.69
C GLN A 173 11.06 -20.56 7.75
N VAL A 174 11.74 -19.41 7.68
CA VAL A 174 13.20 -19.38 7.48
C VAL A 174 13.98 -19.23 8.79
N GLY A 175 13.33 -18.80 9.87
CA GLY A 175 13.95 -18.64 11.20
C GLY A 175 14.01 -19.90 12.06
N GLY A 176 13.41 -20.97 11.57
CA GLY A 176 13.43 -22.28 12.23
C GLY A 176 14.77 -23.00 12.10
N GLU A 177 14.86 -24.19 12.71
CA GLU A 177 16.02 -25.06 12.63
C GLU A 177 15.64 -26.45 12.12
N LYS A 178 16.58 -27.12 11.44
CA LYS A 178 16.41 -28.49 10.96
C LYS A 178 15.14 -28.70 10.10
N GLY A 179 14.75 -27.67 9.34
CA GLY A 179 13.54 -27.72 8.50
C GLY A 179 12.21 -27.58 9.26
N GLN A 180 12.26 -27.30 10.57
CA GLN A 180 11.06 -27.06 11.37
C GLN A 180 10.78 -25.54 11.44
N PRO A 181 9.59 -25.06 11.04
CA PRO A 181 9.22 -23.65 11.18
C PRO A 181 9.16 -23.22 12.65
N LEU A 182 9.35 -21.93 12.92
CA LEU A 182 9.06 -21.37 14.24
C LEU A 182 7.55 -21.46 14.51
N PHE A 183 7.19 -21.98 15.68
CA PHE A 183 5.78 -22.05 16.08
C PHE A 183 5.43 -20.85 16.99
N ILE A 184 4.74 -19.87 16.42
CA ILE A 184 4.31 -18.62 17.06
C ILE A 184 2.82 -18.44 16.76
N VAL A 185 2.01 -18.13 17.77
CA VAL A 185 0.55 -17.99 17.65
C VAL A 185 0.19 -16.57 17.17
N GLY A 186 -0.55 -16.46 16.09
CA GLY A 186 -1.03 -15.15 15.57
C GLY A 186 -2.33 -14.72 16.25
N ILE A 187 -2.43 -13.43 16.59
CA ILE A 187 -3.65 -12.78 17.10
C ILE A 187 -4.09 -11.75 16.05
N PRO A 188 -5.27 -11.93 15.41
CA PRO A 188 -5.71 -11.07 14.33
C PRO A 188 -6.26 -9.73 14.81
N TYR A 189 -5.93 -8.65 14.10
CA TYR A 189 -6.42 -7.30 14.33
C TYR A 189 -6.99 -6.69 13.03
N ARG A 190 -7.95 -5.77 13.18
CA ARG A 190 -8.55 -5.08 12.03
C ARG A 190 -7.61 -4.06 11.37
N GLY A 191 -6.49 -3.69 12.03
CA GLY A 191 -5.51 -2.73 11.53
C GLY A 191 -4.42 -2.44 12.54
N GLY A 192 -3.39 -1.68 12.12
CA GLY A 192 -2.22 -1.35 12.94
C GLY A 192 -2.53 -0.51 14.20
N GLY A 193 -3.56 0.34 14.17
CA GLY A 193 -3.92 1.19 15.31
C GLY A 193 -4.33 0.40 16.56
N PRO A 194 -5.39 -0.41 16.52
CA PRO A 194 -5.77 -1.28 17.65
C PRO A 194 -4.66 -2.23 18.08
N MET A 195 -3.91 -2.81 17.15
CA MET A 195 -2.78 -3.69 17.43
C MET A 195 -1.66 -2.95 18.19
N MET A 196 -1.38 -1.69 17.84
CA MET A 196 -0.41 -0.85 18.54
C MET A 196 -0.87 -0.53 19.97
N GLN A 197 -2.15 -0.25 20.19
CA GLN A 197 -2.69 -0.01 21.53
C GLN A 197 -2.50 -1.22 22.43
N ASP A 198 -2.79 -2.43 21.93
CA ASP A 198 -2.64 -3.67 22.69
C ASP A 198 -1.16 -4.00 22.97
N LEU A 199 -0.25 -3.70 22.02
CA LEU A 199 1.17 -3.86 22.26
C LEU A 199 1.68 -2.88 23.34
N LEU A 200 1.27 -1.61 23.27
CA LEU A 200 1.63 -0.59 24.26
C LEU A 200 1.04 -0.89 25.65
N GLY A 201 -0.12 -1.55 25.69
CA GLY A 201 -0.77 -2.03 26.91
C GLY A 201 -0.27 -3.38 27.40
N GLY A 202 0.71 -3.99 26.75
CA GLY A 202 1.28 -5.30 27.12
C GLY A 202 0.36 -6.50 26.89
N GLN A 203 -0.79 -6.31 26.17
CA GLN A 203 -1.74 -7.39 25.88
C GLN A 203 -1.19 -8.38 24.84
N ILE A 204 -0.32 -7.91 23.95
CA ILE A 204 0.48 -8.75 23.05
C ILE A 204 1.96 -8.45 23.27
N PRO A 205 2.86 -9.45 23.19
CA PRO A 205 4.28 -9.27 23.49
C PRO A 205 5.06 -8.63 22.33
N MET A 206 4.65 -8.85 21.09
CA MET A 206 5.38 -8.42 19.89
C MET A 206 4.50 -8.30 18.65
N MET A 207 5.03 -7.59 17.65
CA MET A 207 4.49 -7.55 16.29
C MET A 207 5.57 -7.09 15.29
N PHE A 208 5.36 -7.39 14.01
CA PHE A 208 5.93 -6.58 12.92
C PHE A 208 4.96 -5.47 12.56
N ILE A 209 5.48 -4.27 12.46
CA ILE A 209 4.71 -3.07 12.10
C ILE A 209 5.56 -2.16 11.22
N ASN A 210 4.92 -1.34 10.40
CA ASN A 210 5.62 -0.39 9.55
C ASN A 210 6.47 0.58 10.40
N GLN A 211 7.64 0.90 9.90
CA GLN A 211 8.66 1.71 10.56
C GLN A 211 8.15 3.08 11.06
N ASP A 212 7.33 3.76 10.24
CA ASP A 212 6.76 5.07 10.55
C ASP A 212 5.84 5.04 11.76
N VAL A 213 5.03 3.98 11.88
CA VAL A 213 4.08 3.80 13.00
C VAL A 213 4.83 3.49 14.31
N ALA A 214 5.89 2.67 14.25
CA ALA A 214 6.66 2.28 15.42
C ALA A 214 7.62 3.37 15.93
N HIS A 215 8.12 4.25 15.05
CA HIS A 215 9.26 5.11 15.32
C HIS A 215 9.14 5.94 16.61
N GLN A 216 8.03 6.66 16.77
CA GLN A 216 7.85 7.53 17.94
C GLN A 216 7.76 6.75 19.25
N HIS A 217 7.19 5.56 19.23
CA HIS A 217 7.09 4.69 20.41
C HIS A 217 8.44 4.08 20.78
N VAL A 218 9.24 3.70 19.79
CA VAL A 218 10.61 3.21 20.01
C VAL A 218 11.51 4.33 20.53
N LYS A 219 11.46 5.51 19.92
CA LYS A 219 12.20 6.70 20.36
C LYS A 219 11.85 7.12 21.79
N ALA A 220 10.60 6.97 22.17
CA ALA A 220 10.12 7.26 23.53
C ALA A 220 10.39 6.13 24.54
N GLY A 221 11.05 5.02 24.15
CA GLY A 221 11.31 3.88 24.99
C GLY A 221 10.09 3.05 25.37
N LYS A 222 8.92 3.33 24.78
CA LYS A 222 7.67 2.59 25.00
C LYS A 222 7.63 1.25 24.28
N LEU A 223 8.48 1.06 23.30
CA LEU A 223 8.70 -0.20 22.57
C LEU A 223 10.19 -0.41 22.36
N ARG A 224 10.59 -1.66 22.18
CA ARG A 224 11.96 -2.03 21.80
C ARG A 224 11.97 -2.60 20.40
N ALA A 225 12.74 -1.99 19.47
CA ALA A 225 13.00 -2.52 18.16
C ALA A 225 14.10 -3.60 18.23
N LEU A 226 13.86 -4.77 17.65
CA LEU A 226 14.82 -5.88 17.65
C LEU A 226 15.44 -6.13 16.28
N ALA A 227 14.72 -5.89 15.20
CA ALA A 227 15.19 -6.07 13.83
C ALA A 227 14.34 -5.29 12.83
N VAL A 228 14.90 -4.98 11.65
CA VAL A 228 14.18 -4.44 10.49
C VAL A 228 14.18 -5.46 9.35
N THR A 229 13.14 -5.41 8.51
CA THR A 229 12.91 -6.40 7.45
C THR A 229 13.51 -6.04 6.09
N SER A 230 14.21 -4.92 5.98
CA SER A 230 14.97 -4.52 4.79
C SER A 230 16.36 -5.17 4.76
N ARG A 231 16.98 -5.21 3.57
CA ARG A 231 18.38 -5.71 3.42
C ARG A 231 19.41 -4.78 4.01
N THR A 232 19.09 -3.50 4.11
CA THR A 232 19.96 -2.47 4.72
C THR A 232 19.24 -1.86 5.91
N ARG A 233 20.02 -1.37 6.90
CA ARG A 233 19.46 -0.69 8.06
C ARG A 233 18.68 0.56 7.62
N ASN A 234 17.60 0.83 8.35
CA ASN A 234 16.78 2.00 8.06
C ASN A 234 17.32 3.24 8.79
N PRO A 235 17.35 4.42 8.16
CA PRO A 235 17.83 5.65 8.80
C PRO A 235 17.12 6.04 10.09
N LEU A 236 15.85 5.68 10.27
CA LEU A 236 15.13 5.90 11.53
C LEU A 236 15.52 4.91 12.63
N TYR A 237 16.20 3.82 12.29
CA TYR A 237 16.62 2.74 13.18
C TYR A 237 18.09 2.36 12.95
N PRO A 238 19.04 3.32 13.07
CA PRO A 238 20.43 3.09 12.67
C PRO A 238 21.11 2.00 13.50
N ASP A 239 20.69 1.85 14.77
CA ASP A 239 21.23 0.85 15.70
C ASP A 239 20.50 -0.49 15.65
N THR A 240 19.38 -0.59 14.91
CA THR A 240 18.59 -1.83 14.80
C THR A 240 19.07 -2.63 13.60
N PRO A 241 19.58 -3.86 13.80
CA PRO A 241 20.09 -4.68 12.71
C PRO A 241 18.98 -5.16 11.78
N THR A 242 19.35 -5.52 10.55
CA THR A 242 18.44 -6.22 9.65
C THR A 242 18.35 -7.70 10.02
N ILE A 243 17.26 -8.36 9.65
CA ILE A 243 17.10 -9.80 9.86
C ILE A 243 18.18 -10.58 9.06
N GLU A 244 18.62 -10.05 7.93
CA GLU A 244 19.71 -10.63 7.13
C GLU A 244 21.06 -10.54 7.88
N GLU A 245 21.40 -9.38 8.49
CA GLU A 245 22.57 -9.23 9.36
C GLU A 245 22.56 -10.21 10.54
N LEU A 246 21.38 -10.58 11.00
CA LEU A 246 21.16 -11.53 12.11
C LEU A 246 21.22 -13.00 11.69
N GLY A 247 21.63 -13.28 10.45
CA GLY A 247 21.93 -14.62 9.95
C GLY A 247 20.85 -15.26 9.07
N VAL A 248 19.72 -14.59 8.84
CA VAL A 248 18.66 -15.09 7.96
C VAL A 248 18.88 -14.56 6.53
N LYS A 249 19.75 -15.25 5.79
CA LYS A 249 20.17 -14.83 4.44
C LYS A 249 18.98 -14.70 3.47
N GLY A 250 18.98 -13.61 2.70
CA GLY A 250 17.95 -13.34 1.69
C GLY A 250 16.59 -12.93 2.25
N TYR A 251 16.50 -12.68 3.56
CA TYR A 251 15.27 -12.20 4.17
C TYR A 251 14.99 -10.75 3.77
N GLU A 252 13.85 -10.53 3.14
CA GLU A 252 13.32 -9.20 2.87
C GLU A 252 11.79 -9.23 2.85
N ALA A 253 11.14 -8.32 3.55
CA ALA A 253 9.69 -8.18 3.59
C ALA A 253 9.32 -6.69 3.71
N LEU A 254 9.16 -6.03 2.57
CA LEU A 254 8.90 -4.59 2.54
C LEU A 254 7.40 -4.28 2.57
N SER A 255 7.09 -3.14 3.17
CA SER A 255 5.83 -2.44 2.98
C SER A 255 5.97 -1.48 1.83
N TRP A 256 4.98 -1.44 0.95
CA TRP A 256 4.93 -0.49 -0.14
C TRP A 256 3.49 -0.08 -0.46
N SER A 257 3.34 1.09 -1.03
CA SER A 257 2.09 1.52 -1.64
C SER A 257 2.32 2.37 -2.88
N GLY A 258 1.27 2.51 -3.66
CA GLY A 258 1.25 3.36 -4.83
C GLY A 258 -0.16 3.82 -5.17
N LEU A 259 -0.26 4.55 -6.27
CA LEU A 259 -1.50 5.07 -6.83
C LEU A 259 -1.84 4.31 -8.11
N SER A 260 -3.08 3.87 -8.22
CA SER A 260 -3.62 3.20 -9.41
C SER A 260 -5.02 3.70 -9.74
N VAL A 261 -5.48 3.36 -10.93
CA VAL A 261 -6.86 3.56 -11.39
C VAL A 261 -7.39 2.27 -12.01
N ALA A 262 -8.71 2.18 -12.22
CA ALA A 262 -9.32 1.05 -12.91
C ALA A 262 -8.80 0.96 -14.37
N ARG A 263 -8.67 -0.28 -14.88
CA ARG A 263 -8.10 -0.59 -16.21
C ARG A 263 -8.68 0.22 -17.36
N ASN A 264 -9.99 0.46 -17.33
CA ASN A 264 -10.70 1.14 -18.42
C ASN A 264 -10.71 2.66 -18.29
N THR A 265 -9.89 3.25 -17.41
CA THR A 265 -9.74 4.71 -17.31
C THR A 265 -9.17 5.25 -18.63
N PRO A 266 -9.78 6.31 -19.23
CA PRO A 266 -9.33 6.86 -20.50
C PRO A 266 -7.87 7.28 -20.49
N LYS A 267 -7.15 6.97 -21.56
CA LYS A 267 -5.70 7.25 -21.68
C LYS A 267 -5.32 8.71 -21.38
N PRO A 268 -6.03 9.76 -21.86
CA PRO A 268 -5.68 11.14 -21.52
C PRO A 268 -5.71 11.43 -20.02
N ILE A 269 -6.60 10.79 -19.28
CA ILE A 269 -6.68 10.90 -17.82
C ILE A 269 -5.49 10.20 -17.17
N VAL A 270 -5.15 8.99 -17.62
CA VAL A 270 -3.99 8.23 -17.17
C VAL A 270 -2.70 9.04 -17.37
N ASP A 271 -2.49 9.59 -18.56
CA ASP A 271 -1.31 10.41 -18.88
C ASP A 271 -1.20 11.64 -17.97
N LYS A 272 -2.34 12.30 -17.69
CA LYS A 272 -2.39 13.46 -16.78
C LYS A 272 -2.08 13.05 -15.33
N LEU A 273 -2.58 11.90 -14.87
CA LEU A 273 -2.28 11.36 -13.54
C LEU A 273 -0.80 10.96 -13.41
N GLU A 274 -0.23 10.31 -14.42
CA GLU A 274 1.20 9.95 -14.43
C GLU A 274 2.08 11.20 -14.37
N ALA A 275 1.80 12.21 -15.21
CA ALA A 275 2.52 13.48 -15.19
C ALA A 275 2.41 14.19 -13.84
N ALA A 276 1.21 14.23 -13.24
CA ALA A 276 0.98 14.79 -11.92
C ALA A 276 1.77 14.06 -10.84
N MET A 277 1.72 12.72 -10.81
CA MET A 277 2.46 11.93 -9.83
C MET A 277 3.97 12.07 -9.98
N LYS A 278 4.50 12.07 -11.21
CA LYS A 278 5.93 12.31 -11.46
C LYS A 278 6.38 13.65 -10.88
N LYS A 279 5.59 14.71 -11.05
CA LYS A 279 5.89 16.05 -10.51
C LYS A 279 5.77 16.08 -8.98
N ILE A 280 4.72 15.48 -8.42
CA ILE A 280 4.49 15.40 -6.97
C ILE A 280 5.64 14.63 -6.29
N MET A 281 5.99 13.46 -6.80
CA MET A 281 7.05 12.63 -6.22
C MET A 281 8.45 13.22 -6.36
N ALA A 282 8.66 14.11 -7.34
CA ALA A 282 9.91 14.86 -7.50
C ALA A 282 9.99 16.11 -6.61
N SER A 283 8.87 16.56 -6.01
CA SER A 283 8.84 17.79 -5.22
C SER A 283 9.65 17.64 -3.91
N PRO A 284 10.43 18.68 -3.52
CA PRO A 284 11.19 18.64 -2.26
C PRO A 284 10.31 18.41 -1.04
N GLU A 285 9.12 19.00 -1.01
CA GLU A 285 8.16 18.87 0.10
C GLU A 285 7.75 17.42 0.34
N VAL A 286 7.35 16.71 -0.73
CA VAL A 286 6.93 15.30 -0.62
C VAL A 286 8.12 14.40 -0.29
N LYS A 287 9.29 14.64 -0.91
CA LYS A 287 10.51 13.89 -0.61
C LYS A 287 10.90 14.01 0.87
N LEU A 288 11.01 15.23 1.38
CA LEU A 288 11.35 15.46 2.80
C LEU A 288 10.35 14.78 3.74
N LYS A 289 9.06 14.82 3.39
CA LYS A 289 8.02 14.18 4.19
C LYS A 289 8.17 12.66 4.20
N LEU A 290 8.42 12.03 3.05
CA LEU A 290 8.66 10.59 2.95
C LEU A 290 9.95 10.17 3.65
N GLU A 291 11.04 10.91 3.44
CA GLU A 291 12.32 10.67 4.10
C GLU A 291 12.20 10.78 5.63
N SER A 292 11.42 11.76 6.13
CA SER A 292 11.18 11.92 7.57
C SER A 292 10.43 10.73 8.20
N THR A 293 9.78 9.90 7.38
CA THR A 293 9.13 8.64 7.80
C THR A 293 10.00 7.41 7.54
N GLY A 294 11.23 7.61 7.03
CA GLY A 294 12.19 6.54 6.72
C GLY A 294 11.85 5.72 5.47
N PHE A 295 10.85 6.15 4.69
CA PHE A 295 10.53 5.50 3.42
C PHE A 295 11.43 6.02 2.29
N VAL A 296 11.72 5.13 1.36
CA VAL A 296 12.35 5.50 0.10
C VAL A 296 11.32 5.80 -0.96
N VAL A 297 11.66 6.75 -1.85
CA VAL A 297 10.88 7.06 -3.05
C VAL A 297 11.40 6.20 -4.19
N PRO A 298 10.63 5.22 -4.68
CA PRO A 298 11.07 4.34 -5.75
C PRO A 298 11.10 5.03 -7.12
N ALA A 299 11.60 4.33 -8.12
CA ALA A 299 11.56 4.77 -9.51
C ALA A 299 10.11 4.98 -9.97
N GLN A 300 9.86 6.09 -10.67
CA GLN A 300 8.53 6.52 -11.06
C GLN A 300 8.15 6.08 -12.47
N GLY A 301 6.84 6.02 -12.72
CA GLY A 301 6.20 5.74 -14.00
C GLY A 301 5.44 4.41 -14.00
N ILE A 302 4.48 4.34 -14.91
CA ILE A 302 3.54 3.22 -15.07
C ILE A 302 4.27 1.90 -15.26
N ASP A 303 5.24 1.86 -16.18
CA ASP A 303 5.98 0.64 -16.49
C ASP A 303 6.83 0.14 -15.31
N ALA A 304 7.50 1.05 -14.60
CA ALA A 304 8.32 0.70 -13.45
C ALA A 304 7.45 0.13 -12.32
N TYR A 305 6.35 0.80 -12.01
CA TYR A 305 5.47 0.35 -10.95
C TYR A 305 4.71 -0.93 -11.31
N THR A 306 4.28 -1.10 -12.56
CA THR A 306 3.64 -2.34 -13.04
C THR A 306 4.59 -3.54 -12.92
N ARG A 307 5.86 -3.39 -13.34
CA ARG A 307 6.87 -4.46 -13.17
C ARG A 307 7.11 -4.78 -11.71
N PHE A 308 7.16 -3.78 -10.84
CA PHE A 308 7.32 -3.98 -9.41
C PHE A 308 6.14 -4.75 -8.81
N VAL A 309 4.88 -4.35 -9.08
CA VAL A 309 3.70 -5.07 -8.60
C VAL A 309 3.69 -6.52 -9.07
N LYS A 310 4.09 -6.77 -10.32
CA LYS A 310 4.20 -8.13 -10.87
C LYS A 310 5.23 -8.97 -10.09
N SER A 311 6.42 -8.43 -9.84
CA SER A 311 7.46 -9.15 -9.08
C SER A 311 7.04 -9.45 -7.64
N GLU A 312 6.34 -8.52 -6.98
CA GLU A 312 5.78 -8.72 -5.64
C GLU A 312 4.68 -9.79 -5.63
N LEU A 313 3.79 -9.77 -6.62
CA LEU A 313 2.76 -10.78 -6.79
C LEU A 313 3.38 -12.20 -6.93
N GLU A 314 4.39 -12.35 -7.77
CA GLU A 314 5.09 -13.60 -7.98
C GLU A 314 5.82 -14.07 -6.70
N LEU A 315 6.49 -13.14 -6.00
CA LEU A 315 7.18 -13.42 -4.75
C LEU A 315 6.22 -13.95 -3.69
N TRP A 316 5.17 -13.18 -3.39
CA TRP A 316 4.25 -13.51 -2.29
C TRP A 316 3.39 -14.73 -2.60
N THR A 317 2.98 -14.93 -3.85
CA THR A 317 2.29 -16.16 -4.27
C THR A 317 3.17 -17.39 -3.99
N ARG A 318 4.46 -17.33 -4.29
CA ARG A 318 5.42 -18.42 -4.00
C ARG A 318 5.57 -18.64 -2.50
N VAL A 319 5.78 -17.57 -1.71
CA VAL A 319 5.95 -17.66 -0.25
C VAL A 319 4.72 -18.28 0.40
N ILE A 320 3.52 -17.81 0.06
CA ILE A 320 2.25 -18.32 0.59
C ILE A 320 2.06 -19.80 0.28
N ARG A 321 2.31 -20.20 -0.98
CA ARG A 321 2.20 -21.60 -1.39
C ARG A 321 3.19 -22.49 -0.64
N THR A 322 4.45 -22.08 -0.53
CA THR A 322 5.49 -22.85 0.18
C THR A 322 5.19 -22.97 1.66
N ALA A 323 4.58 -21.94 2.27
CA ALA A 323 4.22 -21.92 3.69
C ALA A 323 2.91 -22.65 4.00
N GLY A 324 2.12 -23.00 3.01
CA GLY A 324 0.76 -23.49 3.24
C GLY A 324 -0.14 -22.49 3.96
N ILE A 325 0.11 -21.17 3.77
CA ILE A 325 -0.72 -20.13 4.39
C ILE A 325 -2.05 -20.11 3.64
N THR A 326 -3.15 -20.23 4.39
CA THR A 326 -4.52 -20.18 3.84
C THR A 326 -5.23 -18.92 4.28
N ALA A 327 -6.24 -18.50 3.51
CA ALA A 327 -7.22 -17.53 3.98
C ALA A 327 -7.93 -18.09 5.21
N GLN A 328 -7.95 -17.34 6.31
CA GLN A 328 -8.73 -17.67 7.51
C GLN A 328 -10.14 -17.14 7.35
#